data_bcb3812c43ab9abb98e644e6285661be
#
_entry.id   bcb3812c43ab9abb98e644e6285661be
#
_cell.length_a   1.000
_cell.length_b   1.000
_cell.length_c   1.000
_cell.angle_alpha   90.00
_cell.angle_beta   90.00
_cell.angle_gamma   90.00
#
_symmetry.space_group_name_H-M   'P 1'
#
loop_
_entity.id
_entity.type
_entity.pdbx_description
1 polymer ?
#
loop_
_entity_poly.entity_id
_entity_poly.type
_entity_poly.pdbx_seq_one_letter_code
_entity_poly.pdbx_strand_id
1 'polypeptide(L)'
;MNTFVKKLLVLTALSFPLLPVQNTVNAQNGNYIDESIYENLPFDMPKVEQPAFPDYTVNIIDFGAKGDGIVLNTKAINDAIKAVNAKGGGKVVIPGGLWLTGPIELLSNVNLYTEMNALILFTDDFEAYPII
;
A
#
# COMPACT_ATOMS: atom_id res chain seq x y z
N MET A 1 29.81 59.34 -49.59
CA MET A 1 30.15 57.91 -49.51
C MET A 1 29.68 57.40 -48.21
N ASN A 2 28.60 56.63 -48.23
CA ASN A 2 27.77 56.30 -47.05
C ASN A 2 28.17 54.96 -46.47
N THR A 3 28.57 54.96 -45.22
CA THR A 3 28.82 53.73 -44.49
C THR A 3 27.59 53.39 -43.66
N PHE A 4 26.86 52.37 -44.08
CA PHE A 4 25.69 51.82 -43.34
C PHE A 4 26.17 51.04 -42.13
N VAL A 5 25.89 51.55 -40.94
CA VAL A 5 26.09 50.83 -39.70
C VAL A 5 24.86 49.92 -39.47
N LYS A 6 25.05 48.64 -39.70
CA LYS A 6 24.06 47.63 -39.32
C LYS A 6 24.05 47.45 -37.79
N LYS A 7 22.99 47.94 -37.13
CA LYS A 7 22.71 47.62 -35.73
C LYS A 7 22.32 46.15 -35.66
N LEU A 8 23.21 45.33 -35.13
CA LEU A 8 22.92 43.94 -34.78
C LEU A 8 22.16 43.90 -33.41
N LEU A 9 20.88 43.62 -33.48
CA LEU A 9 20.05 43.43 -32.30
C LEU A 9 20.37 42.06 -31.73
N VAL A 10 21.14 42.00 -30.64
CA VAL A 10 21.39 40.76 -29.91
C VAL A 10 20.18 40.52 -29.00
N LEU A 11 19.34 39.62 -29.41
CA LEU A 11 18.22 39.11 -28.59
C LEU A 11 18.78 38.08 -27.60
N THR A 12 19.09 38.50 -26.39
CA THR A 12 19.46 37.58 -25.31
C THR A 12 18.20 36.87 -24.84
N ALA A 13 18.02 35.63 -25.32
CA ALA A 13 17.02 34.72 -24.77
C ALA A 13 17.45 34.34 -23.34
N LEU A 14 16.74 34.87 -22.35
CA LEU A 14 16.83 34.36 -20.98
C LEU A 14 16.24 32.96 -20.97
N SER A 15 17.08 31.96 -21.13
CA SER A 15 16.70 30.58 -20.83
C SER A 15 16.61 30.42 -19.30
N PHE A 16 15.38 30.49 -18.78
CA PHE A 16 15.10 30.03 -17.42
C PHE A 16 15.31 28.52 -17.39
N PRO A 17 16.20 27.98 -16.54
CA PRO A 17 16.27 26.55 -16.37
C PRO A 17 14.97 26.11 -15.68
N LEU A 18 14.15 25.36 -16.41
CA LEU A 18 13.04 24.63 -15.86
C LEU A 18 13.63 23.54 -14.94
N LEU A 19 13.77 23.87 -13.65
CA LEU A 19 14.13 22.87 -12.65
C LEU A 19 13.01 21.83 -12.64
N PRO A 20 13.33 20.54 -12.85
CA PRO A 20 12.33 19.51 -12.68
C PRO A 20 11.90 19.56 -11.20
N VAL A 21 10.64 19.84 -10.95
CA VAL A 21 10.02 19.60 -9.66
C VAL A 21 10.07 18.08 -9.47
N GLN A 22 11.10 17.63 -8.82
CA GLN A 22 11.19 16.26 -8.34
C GLN A 22 10.17 16.15 -7.18
N ASN A 23 8.92 15.87 -7.51
CA ASN A 23 8.04 15.25 -6.55
C ASN A 23 8.59 13.84 -6.28
N THR A 24 9.63 13.78 -5.48
CA THR A 24 9.96 12.55 -4.79
C THR A 24 8.84 12.33 -3.79
N VAL A 25 7.77 11.69 -4.24
CA VAL A 25 6.93 10.92 -3.34
C VAL A 25 7.88 9.83 -2.85
N ASN A 26 8.54 10.12 -1.75
CA ASN A 26 9.24 9.13 -0.97
C ASN A 26 8.15 8.19 -0.47
N ALA A 27 7.81 7.17 -1.26
CA ALA A 27 7.19 5.97 -0.77
C ALA A 27 8.27 5.31 0.10
N GLN A 28 8.50 5.93 1.27
CA GLN A 28 9.23 5.29 2.32
C GLN A 28 8.41 4.06 2.68
N ASN A 29 8.92 2.89 2.31
CA ASN A 29 8.72 1.66 3.06
C ASN A 29 9.25 1.95 4.47
N GLY A 30 8.55 2.72 5.23
CA GLY A 30 8.97 3.16 6.53
C GLY A 30 7.73 3.17 7.39
N ASN A 31 7.76 2.32 8.19
CA ASN A 31 7.36 2.30 9.55
C ASN A 31 7.56 3.68 10.19
N TYR A 32 6.74 4.66 9.84
CA TYR A 32 6.79 5.94 10.51
C TYR A 32 5.73 5.93 11.62
N ILE A 33 6.14 5.48 12.80
CA ILE A 33 5.40 5.82 14.01
C ILE A 33 5.87 7.24 14.36
N ASP A 34 4.95 8.19 14.30
CA ASP A 34 5.21 9.54 14.75
C ASP A 34 5.47 9.50 16.27
N GLU A 35 6.70 9.75 16.69
CA GLU A 35 7.08 9.75 18.11
C GLU A 35 6.24 10.74 18.93
N SER A 36 5.65 11.75 18.28
CA SER A 36 4.78 12.73 18.97
C SER A 36 3.53 12.11 19.59
N ILE A 37 3.10 10.91 19.13
CA ILE A 37 1.96 10.20 19.74
C ILE A 37 2.23 9.77 21.19
N TYR A 38 3.51 9.71 21.60
CA TYR A 38 3.93 9.36 22.96
C TYR A 38 4.19 10.58 23.83
N GLU A 39 4.09 11.80 23.29
CA GLU A 39 4.36 13.04 24.00
C GLU A 39 3.11 13.63 24.65
N ASN A 40 3.28 14.25 25.82
CA ASN A 40 2.23 14.98 26.54
C ASN A 40 0.96 14.17 26.85
N LEU A 41 1.07 12.87 27.01
CA LEU A 41 -0.04 12.03 27.41
C LEU A 41 -0.32 12.16 28.91
N PRO A 42 -1.60 12.10 29.35
CA PRO A 42 -1.96 12.14 30.78
C PRO A 42 -1.70 10.83 31.52
N PHE A 43 -1.09 9.84 30.87
CA PHE A 43 -0.75 8.51 31.41
C PHE A 43 0.56 8.02 30.80
N ASP A 44 1.17 7.05 31.48
CA ASP A 44 2.42 6.42 31.01
C ASP A 44 2.09 5.40 29.91
N MET A 45 2.52 5.66 28.67
CA MET A 45 2.28 4.81 27.51
C MET A 45 3.57 4.11 27.10
N PRO A 46 3.67 2.77 27.21
CA PRO A 46 4.85 2.05 26.75
C PRO A 46 4.98 2.17 25.24
N LYS A 47 6.22 2.38 24.76
CA LYS A 47 6.50 2.36 23.34
C LYS A 47 6.25 0.97 22.74
N VAL A 48 5.46 0.92 21.68
CA VAL A 48 5.17 -0.31 20.94
C VAL A 48 6.20 -0.49 19.83
N GLU A 49 6.87 -1.64 19.85
CA GLU A 49 7.76 -2.00 18.76
C GLU A 49 6.96 -2.27 17.49
N GLN A 50 7.46 -1.74 16.37
CA GLN A 50 6.82 -1.96 15.10
C GLN A 50 7.13 -3.38 14.60
N PRO A 51 6.11 -4.16 14.16
CA PRO A 51 6.33 -5.49 13.66
C PRO A 51 7.13 -5.47 12.35
N ALA A 52 8.17 -6.29 12.27
CA ALA A 52 8.93 -6.54 11.04
C ALA A 52 8.44 -7.85 10.40
N PHE A 53 8.13 -7.80 9.10
CA PHE A 53 7.69 -8.97 8.34
C PHE A 53 8.79 -9.40 7.36
N PRO A 54 8.93 -10.72 7.10
CA PRO A 54 9.80 -11.20 6.03
C PRO A 54 9.44 -10.63 4.65
N ASP A 55 10.43 -10.49 3.79
CA ASP A 55 10.27 -9.91 2.46
C ASP A 55 9.74 -10.95 1.43
N TYR A 56 8.61 -11.56 1.77
CA TYR A 56 7.88 -12.47 0.92
C TYR A 56 6.46 -11.95 0.69
N THR A 57 6.07 -11.82 -0.59
CA THR A 57 4.78 -11.21 -0.94
C THR A 57 4.00 -12.11 -1.90
N VAL A 58 2.70 -12.26 -1.65
CA VAL A 58 1.76 -12.94 -2.55
C VAL A 58 0.54 -12.05 -2.78
N ASN A 59 -0.15 -12.28 -3.91
CA ASN A 59 -1.42 -11.63 -4.22
C ASN A 59 -2.56 -12.64 -4.11
N ILE A 60 -3.71 -12.25 -3.54
CA ILE A 60 -4.87 -13.15 -3.41
C ILE A 60 -5.40 -13.62 -4.76
N ILE A 61 -5.17 -12.86 -5.84
CA ILE A 61 -5.56 -13.25 -7.21
C ILE A 61 -4.83 -14.54 -7.63
N ASP A 62 -3.58 -14.74 -7.22
CA ASP A 62 -2.80 -15.95 -7.52
C ASP A 62 -3.41 -17.21 -6.88
N PHE A 63 -4.29 -17.03 -5.88
CA PHE A 63 -5.06 -18.07 -5.21
C PHE A 63 -6.50 -18.18 -5.73
N GLY A 64 -6.82 -17.50 -6.83
CA GLY A 64 -8.10 -17.57 -7.51
C GLY A 64 -9.16 -16.60 -7.01
N ALA A 65 -8.78 -15.57 -6.21
CA ALA A 65 -9.70 -14.54 -5.77
C ALA A 65 -10.19 -13.68 -6.95
N LYS A 66 -11.45 -13.22 -6.88
CA LYS A 66 -12.09 -12.34 -7.87
C LYS A 66 -12.69 -11.12 -7.20
N GLY A 67 -12.27 -9.94 -7.64
CA GLY A 67 -12.68 -8.63 -7.11
C GLY A 67 -13.96 -8.08 -7.72
N ASP A 68 -14.97 -8.95 -7.97
CA ASP A 68 -16.25 -8.64 -8.63
C ASP A 68 -17.41 -8.37 -7.66
N GLY A 69 -17.18 -8.57 -6.35
CA GLY A 69 -18.19 -8.42 -5.31
C GLY A 69 -19.24 -9.54 -5.27
N ILE A 70 -19.09 -10.60 -6.06
CA ILE A 70 -20.05 -11.70 -6.21
C ILE A 70 -19.46 -13.01 -5.72
N VAL A 71 -18.24 -13.31 -6.15
CA VAL A 71 -17.53 -14.54 -5.79
C VAL A 71 -17.05 -14.48 -4.35
N LEU A 72 -17.38 -15.51 -3.56
CA LEU A 72 -16.90 -15.64 -2.18
C LEU A 72 -15.41 -16.04 -2.17
N ASN A 73 -14.56 -15.12 -1.70
CA ASN A 73 -13.12 -15.25 -1.72
C ASN A 73 -12.48 -15.80 -0.42
N THR A 74 -13.29 -16.24 0.52
CA THR A 74 -12.85 -16.72 1.84
C THR A 74 -11.71 -17.73 1.73
N LYS A 75 -11.89 -18.73 0.85
CA LYS A 75 -10.88 -19.77 0.65
C LYS A 75 -9.60 -19.21 0.07
N ALA A 76 -9.67 -18.38 -0.96
CA ALA A 76 -8.51 -17.82 -1.65
C ALA A 76 -7.68 -16.93 -0.71
N ILE A 77 -8.35 -16.09 0.10
CA ILE A 77 -7.67 -15.22 1.07
C ILE A 77 -6.99 -16.06 2.16
N ASN A 78 -7.70 -17.03 2.74
CA ASN A 78 -7.13 -17.87 3.78
C ASN A 78 -6.00 -18.79 3.26
N ASP A 79 -6.09 -19.28 2.03
CA ASP A 79 -5.01 -20.06 1.41
C ASP A 79 -3.75 -19.19 1.17
N ALA A 80 -3.92 -17.93 0.75
CA ALA A 80 -2.81 -16.98 0.62
C ALA A 80 -2.14 -16.72 1.98
N ILE A 81 -2.94 -16.52 3.03
CA ILE A 81 -2.43 -16.32 4.41
C ILE A 81 -1.63 -17.55 4.87
N LYS A 82 -2.18 -18.76 4.67
CA LYS A 82 -1.50 -20.02 5.02
C LYS A 82 -0.19 -20.20 4.25
N ALA A 83 -0.17 -19.87 2.96
CA ALA A 83 1.02 -19.98 2.13
C ALA A 83 2.15 -19.04 2.61
N VAL A 84 1.80 -17.80 2.99
CA VAL A 84 2.76 -16.84 3.54
C VAL A 84 3.26 -17.27 4.91
N ASN A 85 2.36 -17.72 5.80
CA ASN A 85 2.73 -18.23 7.12
C ASN A 85 3.68 -19.45 7.03
N ALA A 86 3.41 -20.39 6.10
CA ALA A 86 4.25 -21.56 5.87
C ALA A 86 5.68 -21.23 5.39
N LYS A 87 5.89 -20.00 4.84
CA LYS A 87 7.21 -19.48 4.48
C LYS A 87 7.89 -18.71 5.62
N GLY A 88 7.30 -18.70 6.80
CA GLY A 88 7.82 -17.98 7.97
C GLY A 88 7.25 -16.57 8.14
N GLY A 89 6.36 -16.14 7.26
CA GLY A 89 5.72 -14.84 7.27
C GLY A 89 5.91 -14.04 5.98
N GLY A 90 5.36 -12.81 5.96
CA GLY A 90 5.44 -11.92 4.81
C GLY A 90 4.15 -11.14 4.59
N LYS A 91 3.89 -10.73 3.35
CA LYS A 91 2.77 -9.88 2.96
C LYS A 91 1.77 -10.62 2.06
N VAL A 92 0.49 -10.54 2.40
CA VAL A 92 -0.63 -10.92 1.52
C VAL A 92 -1.27 -9.66 0.99
N VAL A 93 -1.27 -9.46 -0.32
CA VAL A 93 -1.81 -8.27 -0.97
C VAL A 93 -3.24 -8.51 -1.42
N ILE A 94 -4.14 -7.64 -1.00
CA ILE A 94 -5.50 -7.52 -1.51
C ILE A 94 -5.53 -6.29 -2.43
N PRO A 95 -5.55 -6.46 -3.75
CA PRO A 95 -5.50 -5.35 -4.70
C PRO A 95 -6.83 -4.59 -4.76
N GLY A 96 -6.85 -3.46 -5.47
CA GLY A 96 -8.07 -2.69 -5.69
C GLY A 96 -9.18 -3.56 -6.30
N GLY A 97 -10.41 -3.40 -5.79
CA GLY A 97 -11.59 -4.19 -6.20
C GLY A 97 -12.58 -4.38 -5.08
N LEU A 98 -13.69 -5.08 -5.38
CA LEU A 98 -14.72 -5.43 -4.40
C LEU A 98 -14.61 -6.92 -4.06
N TRP A 99 -14.18 -7.22 -2.84
CA TRP A 99 -13.83 -8.57 -2.39
C TRP A 99 -14.85 -9.09 -1.39
N LEU A 100 -15.84 -9.86 -1.87
CA LEU A 100 -16.78 -10.55 -0.99
C LEU A 100 -16.08 -11.72 -0.30
N THR A 101 -16.20 -11.80 1.03
CA THR A 101 -15.55 -12.85 1.83
C THR A 101 -16.41 -13.26 3.03
N GLY A 102 -16.14 -14.42 3.58
CA GLY A 102 -16.53 -14.86 4.92
C GLY A 102 -15.38 -14.61 5.91
N PRO A 103 -15.22 -15.45 6.94
CA PRO A 103 -14.22 -15.26 7.99
C PRO A 103 -12.81 -15.35 7.44
N ILE A 104 -11.98 -14.39 7.86
CA ILE A 104 -10.54 -14.35 7.56
C ILE A 104 -9.79 -14.75 8.83
N GLU A 105 -8.94 -15.76 8.73
CA GLU A 105 -8.06 -16.24 9.80
C GLU A 105 -6.65 -15.68 9.61
N LEU A 106 -6.26 -14.74 10.48
CA LEU A 106 -4.90 -14.19 10.47
C LEU A 106 -3.95 -15.11 11.23
N LEU A 107 -2.84 -15.45 10.58
CA LEU A 107 -1.78 -16.27 11.17
C LEU A 107 -0.57 -15.41 11.55
N SER A 108 0.30 -15.95 12.40
CA SER A 108 1.49 -15.27 12.88
C SER A 108 2.41 -14.83 11.72
N ASN A 109 3.04 -13.67 11.88
CA ASN A 109 3.98 -13.09 10.93
C ASN A 109 3.40 -12.77 9.54
N VAL A 110 2.08 -12.68 9.41
CA VAL A 110 1.41 -12.33 8.16
C VAL A 110 0.91 -10.88 8.22
N ASN A 111 1.36 -10.07 7.27
CA ASN A 111 0.85 -8.73 7.01
C ASN A 111 -0.23 -8.82 5.93
N LEU A 112 -1.50 -8.67 6.31
CA LEU A 112 -2.61 -8.54 5.36
C LEU A 112 -2.70 -7.09 4.90
N TYR A 113 -2.24 -6.83 3.68
CA TYR A 113 -2.13 -5.49 3.12
C TYR A 113 -3.20 -5.23 2.07
N THR A 114 -4.00 -4.19 2.26
CA THR A 114 -4.99 -3.73 1.29
C THR A 114 -4.44 -2.57 0.48
N GLU A 115 -4.50 -2.68 -0.84
CA GLU A 115 -4.15 -1.57 -1.73
C GLU A 115 -5.26 -0.49 -1.73
N MET A 116 -4.91 0.67 -2.29
CA MET A 116 -5.88 1.73 -2.51
C MET A 116 -7.06 1.21 -3.37
N ASN A 117 -8.29 1.62 -3.02
CA ASN A 117 -9.54 1.18 -3.65
C ASN A 117 -9.87 -0.32 -3.47
N ALA A 118 -9.24 -1.02 -2.54
CA ALA A 118 -9.70 -2.33 -2.10
C ALA A 118 -10.85 -2.16 -1.10
N LEU A 119 -11.98 -2.80 -1.37
CA LEU A 119 -13.10 -2.89 -0.44
C LEU A 119 -13.36 -4.37 -0.11
N ILE A 120 -13.21 -4.72 1.16
CA ILE A 120 -13.52 -6.05 1.67
C ILE A 120 -14.94 -6.01 2.24
N LEU A 121 -15.81 -6.83 1.67
CA LEU A 121 -17.19 -6.97 2.09
C LEU A 121 -17.38 -8.35 2.72
N PHE A 122 -17.77 -8.39 3.98
CA PHE A 122 -18.11 -9.64 4.64
C PHE A 122 -19.54 -10.05 4.29
N THR A 123 -19.72 -11.33 3.94
CA THR A 123 -21.05 -11.86 3.64
C THR A 123 -21.95 -11.86 4.89
N ASP A 124 -23.23 -11.64 4.70
CA ASP A 124 -24.27 -11.77 5.72
C ASP A 124 -24.84 -13.19 5.84
N ASP A 125 -24.33 -14.12 5.04
CA ASP A 125 -24.66 -15.53 5.14
C ASP A 125 -24.06 -16.15 6.40
N PHE A 126 -24.87 -16.42 7.40
CA PHE A 126 -24.44 -17.00 8.68
C PHE A 126 -23.84 -18.40 8.54
N GLU A 127 -24.21 -19.17 7.50
CA GLU A 127 -23.63 -20.49 7.24
C GLU A 127 -22.14 -20.42 6.84
N ALA A 128 -21.69 -19.25 6.39
CA ALA A 128 -20.28 -19.03 6.10
C ALA A 128 -19.38 -18.91 7.36
N TYR A 129 -20.01 -18.79 8.56
CA TYR A 129 -19.32 -18.58 9.84
C TYR A 129 -19.48 -19.81 10.73
N PRO A 130 -18.51 -20.74 10.72
CA PRO A 130 -18.56 -21.92 11.58
C PRO A 130 -18.52 -21.51 13.06
N ILE A 131 -19.33 -22.18 13.87
CA ILE A 131 -19.25 -22.06 15.33
C ILE A 131 -17.95 -22.72 15.77
N ILE A 132 -17.10 -21.97 16.46
CA ILE A 132 -15.80 -22.40 17.00
C ILE A 132 -16.00 -22.98 18.39
#